data_4300f6156775de6ffbfa39b2e419c089
#
_entry.id   4300f6156775de6ffbfa39b2e419c089
#
_cell.length_a   1.000
_cell.length_b   1.000
_cell.length_c   1.000
_cell.angle_alpha   90.00
_cell.angle_beta   90.00
_cell.angle_gamma   90.00
#
_symmetry.space_group_name_H-M   'P 1'
#
loop_
_entity.id
_entity.type
_entity.pdbx_description
1 polymer ?
#
loop_
_entity_poly.entity_id
_entity_poly.type
_entity_poly.pdbx_seq_one_letter_code
_entity_poly.pdbx_strand_id
1 'polypeptide(L)'
;MSLCGENMIKQRKIELLAPAKNLECGIEAVNHGADAVYIGAPKFGARAAAVNSLEDISALAEYAHLYNVRVYVTVNTILKEEELVETERMIWDLYRIGVDALIVQDMGITRLNLPPIPLHGSTQMDNRTPEKVRFLADAGFRQVVLARELSLQEIRGIHEACPDVPLE
;
A
#
# COMPACT_ATOMS: atom_id res chain seq x y z
N MET A 1 -31.27 28.51 24.81
CA MET A 1 -30.14 28.27 25.69
C MET A 1 -29.39 27.09 25.19
N SER A 2 -28.34 27.44 24.62
CA SER A 2 -26.99 26.89 24.46
C SER A 2 -26.89 25.46 23.90
N LEU A 3 -26.76 25.43 22.59
CA LEU A 3 -26.20 24.29 21.86
C LEU A 3 -24.70 24.49 21.77
N CYS A 4 -23.95 23.88 22.67
CA CYS A 4 -22.51 23.69 22.49
C CYS A 4 -22.36 22.46 21.60
N GLY A 5 -22.27 22.70 20.29
CA GLY A 5 -21.86 21.70 19.33
C GLY A 5 -20.35 21.50 19.50
N GLU A 6 -19.98 20.46 20.22
CA GLU A 6 -18.61 19.99 20.27
C GLU A 6 -18.23 19.50 18.85
N ASN A 7 -17.53 20.34 18.12
CA ASN A 7 -16.72 19.90 16.99
C ASN A 7 -15.64 18.96 17.54
N MET A 8 -15.99 17.68 17.68
CA MET A 8 -14.98 16.65 17.89
C MET A 8 -14.13 16.62 16.60
N ILE A 9 -12.98 17.28 16.68
CA ILE A 9 -11.91 17.11 15.69
C ILE A 9 -11.60 15.60 15.71
N LYS A 10 -12.06 14.87 14.69
CA LYS A 10 -11.69 13.46 14.51
C LYS A 10 -10.16 13.45 14.47
N GLN A 11 -9.52 12.98 15.53
CA GLN A 11 -8.07 12.78 15.54
C GLN A 11 -7.74 11.83 14.41
N ARG A 12 -7.07 12.35 13.38
CA ARG A 12 -6.53 11.50 12.31
C ARG A 12 -5.46 10.60 12.91
N LYS A 13 -5.66 9.30 12.79
CA LYS A 13 -4.61 8.34 13.10
C LYS A 13 -3.61 8.37 11.93
N ILE A 14 -2.41 8.89 12.19
CA ILE A 14 -1.29 8.80 11.25
C ILE A 14 -0.74 7.38 11.35
N GLU A 15 -0.53 6.73 10.22
CA GLU A 15 0.09 5.41 10.11
C GLU A 15 1.59 5.56 9.90
N LEU A 16 2.39 4.95 10.77
CA LEU A 16 3.83 4.82 10.58
C LEU A 16 4.12 3.59 9.72
N LEU A 17 4.37 3.82 8.43
CA LEU A 17 4.71 2.76 7.48
C LEU A 17 6.21 2.61 7.34
N ALA A 18 6.74 1.43 7.63
CA ALA A 18 8.17 1.13 7.57
C ALA A 18 8.53 0.21 6.39
N PRO A 19 9.66 0.46 5.69
CA PRO A 19 10.16 -0.44 4.67
C PRO A 19 10.85 -1.67 5.27
N ALA A 20 10.58 -2.85 4.71
CA ALA A 20 11.32 -4.07 5.02
C ALA A 20 12.05 -4.58 3.78
N LYS A 21 13.36 -4.76 3.89
CA LYS A 21 14.16 -5.40 2.85
C LYS A 21 13.91 -6.92 2.83
N ASN A 22 13.77 -7.52 3.99
CA ASN A 22 13.58 -8.94 4.24
C ASN A 22 12.78 -9.16 5.52
N LEU A 23 12.53 -10.42 5.89
CA LEU A 23 11.80 -10.82 7.09
C LEU A 23 12.38 -10.19 8.35
N GLU A 24 13.70 -10.26 8.56
CA GLU A 24 14.37 -9.72 9.75
C GLU A 24 14.12 -8.21 9.91
N CYS A 25 14.30 -7.44 8.81
CA CYS A 25 14.01 -6.01 8.81
C CYS A 25 12.55 -5.71 9.12
N GLY A 26 11.62 -6.55 8.63
CA GLY A 26 10.20 -6.43 8.92
C GLY A 26 9.88 -6.65 10.39
N ILE A 27 10.42 -7.70 10.99
CA ILE A 27 10.27 -7.99 12.43
C ILE A 27 10.81 -6.83 13.28
N GLU A 28 12.00 -6.30 12.92
CA GLU A 28 12.57 -5.16 13.64
C GLU A 28 11.72 -3.89 13.49
N ALA A 29 11.12 -3.64 12.33
CA ALA A 29 10.19 -2.52 12.16
C ALA A 29 8.96 -2.65 13.07
N VAL A 30 8.38 -3.85 13.17
CA VAL A 30 7.28 -4.15 14.10
C VAL A 30 7.70 -3.90 15.55
N ASN A 31 8.87 -4.43 15.97
CA ASN A 31 9.40 -4.28 17.32
C ASN A 31 9.65 -2.82 17.71
N HIS A 32 9.91 -1.95 16.73
CA HIS A 32 10.17 -0.53 16.94
C HIS A 32 8.94 0.37 16.69
N GLY A 33 7.75 -0.22 16.63
CA GLY A 33 6.49 0.52 16.68
C GLY A 33 5.93 0.98 15.34
N ALA A 34 6.28 0.31 14.24
CA ALA A 34 5.59 0.52 12.97
C ALA A 34 4.10 0.14 13.10
N ASP A 35 3.20 0.92 12.48
CA ASP A 35 1.78 0.58 12.33
C ASP A 35 1.53 -0.31 11.12
N ALA A 36 2.42 -0.22 10.13
CA ALA A 36 2.44 -1.08 8.95
C ALA A 36 3.86 -1.28 8.43
N VAL A 37 4.09 -2.38 7.74
CA VAL A 37 5.37 -2.71 7.10
C VAL A 37 5.12 -3.03 5.63
N TYR A 38 5.97 -2.52 4.72
CA TYR A 38 5.90 -2.96 3.33
C TYR A 38 7.15 -3.73 2.91
N ILE A 39 6.95 -4.81 2.17
CA ILE A 39 7.98 -5.75 1.71
C ILE A 39 7.82 -6.04 0.22
N GLY A 40 8.90 -6.33 -0.49
CA GLY A 40 8.84 -6.70 -1.90
C GLY A 40 8.26 -8.09 -2.11
N ALA A 41 7.41 -8.25 -3.13
CA ALA A 41 6.96 -9.56 -3.59
C ALA A 41 8.14 -10.42 -4.07
N PRO A 42 7.98 -11.77 -4.14
CA PRO A 42 8.98 -12.68 -4.69
C PRO A 42 9.38 -12.33 -6.13
N LYS A 43 8.43 -11.79 -6.89
CA LYS A 43 8.59 -11.26 -8.25
C LYS A 43 7.84 -9.93 -8.38
N PHE A 44 8.12 -9.17 -9.42
CA PHE A 44 7.40 -7.94 -9.79
C PHE A 44 7.49 -6.79 -8.77
N GLY A 45 8.42 -6.87 -7.82
CA GLY A 45 8.80 -5.74 -6.98
C GLY A 45 9.91 -4.91 -7.64
N ALA A 46 9.83 -3.57 -7.63
CA ALA A 46 10.80 -2.67 -8.27
C ALA A 46 12.24 -2.78 -7.70
N ARG A 47 12.41 -3.40 -6.54
CA ARG A 47 13.70 -3.68 -5.92
C ARG A 47 14.06 -5.15 -6.07
N ALA A 48 14.47 -5.54 -7.28
CA ALA A 48 14.83 -6.92 -7.64
C ALA A 48 15.97 -7.56 -6.80
N ALA A 49 16.66 -6.79 -5.96
CA ALA A 49 17.78 -7.28 -5.14
C ALA A 49 17.36 -7.99 -3.83
N ALA A 50 16.08 -7.99 -3.47
CA ALA A 50 15.56 -8.67 -2.29
C ALA A 50 14.49 -9.67 -2.75
N VAL A 51 14.89 -10.90 -3.01
CA VAL A 51 13.95 -12.00 -3.30
C VAL A 51 13.42 -12.49 -1.95
N ASN A 52 12.25 -11.95 -1.53
CA ASN A 52 11.53 -12.50 -0.39
C ASN A 52 10.67 -13.66 -0.87
N SER A 53 10.73 -14.79 -0.20
CA SER A 53 9.86 -15.91 -0.51
C SER A 53 8.44 -15.69 0.01
N LEU A 54 7.46 -16.47 -0.45
CA LEU A 54 6.11 -16.45 0.12
C LEU A 54 6.12 -16.88 1.59
N GLU A 55 7.04 -17.78 1.96
CA GLU A 55 7.25 -18.24 3.34
C GLU A 55 7.74 -17.09 4.23
N ASP A 56 8.69 -16.27 3.77
CA ASP A 56 9.17 -15.09 4.52
C ASP A 56 8.04 -14.08 4.73
N ILE A 57 7.23 -13.83 3.69
CA ILE A 57 6.10 -12.90 3.77
C ILE A 57 5.02 -13.45 4.71
N SER A 58 4.75 -14.76 4.67
CA SER A 58 3.82 -15.42 5.60
C SER A 58 4.28 -15.29 7.04
N ALA A 59 5.54 -15.58 7.31
CA ALA A 59 6.12 -15.47 8.64
C ALA A 59 6.08 -14.00 9.15
N LEU A 60 6.31 -13.03 8.26
CA LEU A 60 6.19 -11.62 8.61
C LEU A 60 4.74 -11.25 8.92
N ALA A 61 3.77 -11.69 8.11
CA ALA A 61 2.35 -11.41 8.33
C ALA A 61 1.87 -12.02 9.66
N GLU A 62 2.19 -13.28 9.92
CA GLU A 62 1.87 -13.93 11.19
C GLU A 62 2.43 -13.18 12.39
N TYR A 63 3.71 -12.77 12.32
CA TYR A 63 4.36 -12.02 13.41
C TYR A 63 3.73 -10.62 13.59
N ALA A 64 3.57 -9.87 12.49
CA ALA A 64 3.06 -8.50 12.53
C ALA A 64 1.63 -8.44 13.07
N HIS A 65 0.78 -9.38 12.69
CA HIS A 65 -0.61 -9.42 13.12
C HIS A 65 -0.78 -9.67 14.63
N LEU A 66 0.18 -10.34 15.30
CA LEU A 66 0.18 -10.46 16.77
C LEU A 66 0.22 -9.09 17.47
N TYR A 67 0.78 -8.08 16.80
CA TYR A 67 0.91 -6.71 17.31
C TYR A 67 -0.06 -5.73 16.63
N ASN A 68 -1.05 -6.21 15.85
CA ASN A 68 -1.96 -5.41 15.02
C ASN A 68 -1.23 -4.50 14.02
N VAL A 69 -0.06 -4.90 13.53
CA VAL A 69 0.71 -4.24 12.48
C VAL A 69 0.33 -4.85 11.13
N ARG A 70 0.07 -4.00 10.14
CA ARG A 70 -0.32 -4.44 8.79
C ARG A 70 0.90 -4.74 7.92
N VAL A 71 0.73 -5.67 6.97
CA VAL A 71 1.76 -6.02 6.00
C VAL A 71 1.27 -5.73 4.59
N TYR A 72 2.00 -4.85 3.89
CA TYR A 72 1.75 -4.51 2.50
C TYR A 72 2.82 -5.12 1.61
N VAL A 73 2.43 -5.61 0.45
CA VAL A 73 3.40 -6.21 -0.49
C VAL A 73 3.47 -5.39 -1.76
N THR A 74 4.70 -5.05 -2.19
CA THR A 74 4.90 -4.29 -3.41
C THR A 74 4.94 -5.21 -4.63
N VAL A 75 4.00 -4.97 -5.56
CA VAL A 75 3.92 -5.52 -6.92
C VAL A 75 3.94 -4.33 -7.87
N ASN A 76 5.05 -3.58 -7.84
CA ASN A 76 5.13 -2.23 -8.39
C ASN A 76 6.10 -2.11 -9.56
N THR A 77 6.06 -3.08 -10.45
CA THR A 77 6.66 -3.04 -11.79
C THR A 77 5.57 -3.02 -12.86
N ILE A 78 5.93 -2.61 -14.06
CA ILE A 78 5.08 -2.77 -15.24
C ILE A 78 5.11 -4.24 -15.64
N LEU A 79 3.94 -4.81 -15.89
CA LEU A 79 3.75 -6.21 -16.21
C LEU A 79 3.69 -6.40 -17.73
N LYS A 80 4.30 -7.48 -18.21
CA LYS A 80 4.13 -7.93 -19.58
C LYS A 80 2.96 -8.90 -19.69
N GLU A 81 2.42 -9.05 -20.90
CA GLU A 81 1.28 -9.94 -21.15
C GLU A 81 1.51 -11.36 -20.62
N GLU A 82 2.70 -11.90 -20.85
CA GLU A 82 3.08 -13.25 -20.39
C GLU A 82 3.19 -13.38 -18.87
N GLU A 83 3.31 -12.27 -18.13
CA GLU A 83 3.45 -12.25 -16.67
C GLU A 83 2.11 -12.17 -15.93
N LEU A 84 1.01 -11.80 -16.62
CA LEU A 84 -0.28 -11.54 -16.00
C LEU A 84 -0.84 -12.75 -15.25
N VAL A 85 -0.79 -13.94 -15.84
CA VAL A 85 -1.30 -15.17 -15.23
C VAL A 85 -0.50 -15.55 -13.97
N GLU A 86 0.82 -15.40 -14.01
CA GLU A 86 1.68 -15.65 -12.85
C GLU A 86 1.42 -14.62 -11.75
N THR A 87 1.27 -13.35 -12.12
CA THR A 87 0.96 -12.27 -11.18
C THR A 87 -0.38 -12.51 -10.48
N GLU A 88 -1.43 -12.91 -11.21
CA GLU A 88 -2.73 -13.22 -10.62
C GLU A 88 -2.61 -14.34 -9.58
N ARG A 89 -1.92 -15.44 -9.91
CA ARG A 89 -1.70 -16.56 -8.98
C ARG A 89 -0.96 -16.11 -7.72
N MET A 90 0.12 -15.36 -7.90
CA MET A 90 0.91 -14.82 -6.79
C MET A 90 0.05 -13.92 -5.88
N ILE A 91 -0.81 -13.07 -6.44
CA ILE A 91 -1.71 -12.22 -5.65
C ILE A 91 -2.69 -13.06 -4.83
N TRP A 92 -3.22 -14.14 -5.40
CA TRP A 92 -4.07 -15.07 -4.64
C TRP A 92 -3.31 -15.76 -3.50
N ASP A 93 -2.04 -16.11 -3.71
CA ASP A 93 -1.22 -16.69 -2.65
C ASP A 93 -0.92 -15.67 -1.55
N LEU A 94 -0.56 -14.43 -1.90
CA LEU A 94 -0.39 -13.32 -0.96
C LEU A 94 -1.66 -13.06 -0.13
N TYR A 95 -2.82 -13.10 -0.76
CA TYR A 95 -4.11 -12.95 -0.06
C TYR A 95 -4.35 -14.10 0.95
N ARG A 96 -4.06 -15.34 0.56
CA ARG A 96 -4.24 -16.52 1.43
C ARG A 96 -3.35 -16.50 2.66
N ILE A 97 -2.15 -15.96 2.57
CA ILE A 97 -1.23 -15.80 3.70
C ILE A 97 -1.52 -14.56 4.55
N GLY A 98 -2.55 -13.79 4.21
CA GLY A 98 -3.05 -12.71 5.06
C GLY A 98 -2.39 -11.34 4.82
N VAL A 99 -1.82 -11.08 3.63
CA VAL A 99 -1.33 -9.74 3.27
C VAL A 99 -2.49 -8.74 3.27
N ASP A 100 -2.30 -7.58 3.89
CA ASP A 100 -3.36 -6.59 4.13
C ASP A 100 -3.63 -5.68 2.93
N ALA A 101 -2.63 -5.42 2.08
CA ALA A 101 -2.79 -4.65 0.85
C ALA A 101 -1.63 -4.88 -0.13
N LEU A 102 -1.85 -4.55 -1.40
CA LEU A 102 -0.81 -4.52 -2.43
C LEU A 102 -0.49 -3.09 -2.82
N ILE A 103 0.80 -2.76 -2.93
CA ILE A 103 1.28 -1.50 -3.50
C ILE A 103 1.64 -1.78 -4.97
N VAL A 104 0.85 -1.26 -5.90
CA VAL A 104 0.93 -1.62 -7.33
C VAL A 104 1.24 -0.43 -8.22
N GLN A 105 1.85 -0.70 -9.37
CA GLN A 105 2.13 0.31 -10.40
C GLN A 105 1.29 0.10 -11.64
N ASP A 106 1.16 -1.13 -12.12
CA ASP A 106 0.50 -1.43 -13.39
C ASP A 106 -1.03 -1.41 -13.24
N MET A 107 -1.70 -0.58 -14.05
CA MET A 107 -3.16 -0.51 -14.06
C MET A 107 -3.82 -1.78 -14.62
N GLY A 108 -3.09 -2.60 -15.40
CA GLY A 108 -3.55 -3.89 -15.90
C GLY A 108 -3.97 -4.85 -14.79
N ILE A 109 -3.37 -4.70 -13.60
CA ILE A 109 -3.75 -5.47 -12.41
C ILE A 109 -5.26 -5.36 -12.10
N THR A 110 -5.88 -4.21 -12.32
CA THR A 110 -7.32 -3.98 -12.06
C THR A 110 -8.24 -4.82 -12.97
N ARG A 111 -7.70 -5.44 -14.02
CA ARG A 111 -8.42 -6.31 -14.96
C ARG A 111 -8.24 -7.79 -14.69
N LEU A 112 -7.35 -8.15 -13.77
CA LEU A 112 -7.17 -9.53 -13.34
C LEU A 112 -8.33 -9.96 -12.43
N ASN A 113 -8.54 -11.27 -12.32
CA ASN A 113 -9.48 -11.83 -11.35
C ASN A 113 -8.82 -11.87 -9.96
N LEU A 114 -8.90 -10.75 -9.25
CA LEU A 114 -8.24 -10.57 -7.95
C LEU A 114 -9.12 -11.03 -6.78
N PRO A 115 -8.50 -11.49 -5.68
CA PRO A 115 -9.19 -11.58 -4.40
C PRO A 115 -9.58 -10.19 -3.89
N PRO A 116 -10.44 -10.09 -2.85
CA PRO A 116 -10.84 -8.80 -2.27
C PRO A 116 -9.71 -8.18 -1.41
N ILE A 117 -8.54 -7.98 -2.02
CA ILE A 117 -7.37 -7.36 -1.40
C ILE A 117 -7.31 -5.86 -1.76
N PRO A 118 -7.10 -4.95 -0.81
CA PRO A 118 -6.93 -3.54 -1.08
C PRO A 118 -5.74 -3.26 -2.00
N LEU A 119 -5.92 -2.32 -2.95
CA LEU A 119 -4.86 -1.83 -3.81
C LEU A 119 -4.44 -0.42 -3.40
N HIS A 120 -3.15 -0.20 -3.23
CA HIS A 120 -2.52 1.10 -2.99
C HIS A 120 -1.75 1.51 -4.25
N GLY A 121 -1.97 2.72 -4.72
CA GLY A 121 -1.24 3.24 -5.90
C GLY A 121 0.20 3.58 -5.53
N SER A 122 1.16 2.90 -6.15
CA SER A 122 2.59 3.13 -5.91
C SER A 122 3.03 4.54 -6.32
N THR A 123 4.07 5.08 -5.68
CA THR A 123 4.77 6.29 -6.13
C THR A 123 5.32 6.14 -7.56
N GLN A 124 5.54 4.92 -8.03
CA GLN A 124 5.95 4.61 -9.41
C GLN A 124 4.88 4.97 -10.46
N MET A 125 3.64 5.27 -10.04
CA MET A 125 2.57 5.74 -10.93
C MET A 125 2.62 7.26 -11.18
N ASP A 126 3.60 7.98 -10.61
CA ASP A 126 3.74 9.43 -10.75
C ASP A 126 2.49 10.22 -10.28
N ASN A 127 2.10 10.02 -9.04
CA ASN A 127 0.89 10.57 -8.44
C ASN A 127 1.12 12.02 -7.97
N ARG A 128 0.92 12.99 -8.86
CA ARG A 128 1.26 14.41 -8.63
C ARG A 128 0.07 15.36 -8.57
N THR A 129 -1.08 14.94 -9.07
CA THR A 129 -2.22 15.85 -9.21
C THR A 129 -3.49 15.31 -8.57
N PRO A 130 -4.43 16.18 -8.16
CA PRO A 130 -5.73 15.76 -7.66
C PRO A 130 -6.51 14.87 -8.63
N GLU A 131 -6.43 15.18 -9.94
CA GLU A 131 -7.11 14.40 -10.99
C GLU A 131 -6.59 12.98 -11.06
N LYS A 132 -5.26 12.80 -10.93
CA LYS A 132 -4.63 11.47 -10.90
C LYS A 132 -5.07 10.68 -9.67
N VAL A 133 -5.08 11.31 -8.50
CA VAL A 133 -5.52 10.67 -7.25
C VAL A 133 -6.99 10.28 -7.32
N ARG A 134 -7.85 11.15 -7.85
CA ARG A 134 -9.28 10.85 -8.05
C ARG A 134 -9.49 9.70 -9.03
N PHE A 135 -8.79 9.73 -10.15
CA PHE A 135 -8.82 8.63 -11.14
C PHE A 135 -8.47 7.28 -10.52
N LEU A 136 -7.43 7.22 -9.68
CA LEU A 136 -7.04 6.00 -9.00
C LEU A 136 -8.10 5.55 -7.98
N ALA A 137 -8.67 6.48 -7.21
CA ALA A 137 -9.74 6.18 -6.28
C ALA A 137 -10.99 5.62 -7.01
N ASP A 138 -11.38 6.22 -8.13
CA ASP A 138 -12.49 5.76 -8.96
C ASP A 138 -12.21 4.39 -9.59
N ALA A 139 -10.94 4.07 -9.87
CA ALA A 139 -10.48 2.76 -10.32
C ALA A 139 -10.42 1.70 -9.20
N GLY A 140 -10.73 2.07 -7.95
CA GLY A 140 -10.83 1.14 -6.81
C GLY A 140 -9.61 1.12 -5.88
N PHE A 141 -8.62 2.00 -6.09
CA PHE A 141 -7.50 2.12 -5.17
C PHE A 141 -7.95 2.72 -3.83
N ARG A 142 -7.46 2.15 -2.74
CA ARG A 142 -7.83 2.54 -1.38
C ARG A 142 -6.90 3.57 -0.76
N GLN A 143 -5.69 3.68 -1.26
CA GLN A 143 -4.65 4.62 -0.81
C GLN A 143 -3.76 4.99 -1.99
N VAL A 144 -3.16 6.17 -1.96
CA VAL A 144 -2.25 6.65 -3.02
C VAL A 144 -0.96 7.16 -2.40
N VAL A 145 0.15 6.56 -2.81
CA VAL A 145 1.50 7.04 -2.47
C VAL A 145 1.87 8.16 -3.44
N LEU A 146 2.07 9.35 -2.93
CA LEU A 146 2.37 10.53 -3.73
C LEU A 146 3.81 10.51 -4.29
N ALA A 147 4.05 11.27 -5.34
CA ALA A 147 5.38 11.51 -5.84
C ALA A 147 6.21 12.30 -4.83
N ARG A 148 7.49 11.94 -4.66
CA ARG A 148 8.38 12.51 -3.63
C ARG A 148 8.77 13.96 -3.86
N GLU A 149 8.64 14.43 -5.09
CA GLU A 149 9.04 15.77 -5.52
C GLU A 149 8.00 16.85 -5.21
N LEU A 150 6.85 16.48 -4.66
CA LEU A 150 5.78 17.41 -4.33
C LEU A 150 6.14 18.29 -3.13
N SER A 151 5.85 19.58 -3.25
CA SER A 151 5.87 20.50 -2.14
C SER A 151 4.69 20.26 -1.19
N LEU A 152 4.82 20.74 0.06
CA LEU A 152 3.72 20.68 1.03
C LEU A 152 2.45 21.41 0.57
N GLN A 153 2.59 22.44 -0.28
CA GLN A 153 1.45 23.15 -0.84
C GLN A 153 0.70 22.30 -1.85
N GLU A 154 1.41 21.58 -2.72
CA GLU A 154 0.81 20.63 -3.69
C GLU A 154 0.13 19.46 -2.97
N ILE A 155 0.79 18.88 -1.96
CA ILE A 155 0.21 17.81 -1.14
C ILE A 155 -1.09 18.28 -0.47
N ARG A 156 -1.09 19.50 0.08
CA ARG A 156 -2.30 20.09 0.68
C ARG A 156 -3.41 20.25 -0.35
N GLY A 157 -3.10 20.77 -1.54
CA GLY A 157 -4.07 20.91 -2.63
C GLY A 157 -4.68 19.58 -3.06
N ILE A 158 -3.87 18.52 -3.15
CA ILE A 158 -4.35 17.16 -3.44
C ILE A 158 -5.28 16.67 -2.32
N HIS A 159 -4.88 16.86 -1.07
CA HIS A 159 -5.67 16.42 0.08
C HIS A 159 -7.02 17.17 0.17
N GLU A 160 -7.04 18.48 -0.06
CA GLU A 160 -8.27 19.29 -0.05
C GLU A 160 -9.23 18.89 -1.18
N ALA A 161 -8.69 18.54 -2.35
CA ALA A 161 -9.48 18.08 -3.49
C ALA A 161 -9.98 16.62 -3.37
N CYS A 162 -9.26 15.78 -2.61
CA CYS A 162 -9.57 14.35 -2.44
C CYS A 162 -9.52 13.96 -0.94
N PRO A 163 -10.38 14.54 -0.07
CA PRO A 163 -10.28 14.39 1.39
C PRO A 163 -10.55 12.97 1.88
N ASP A 164 -11.26 12.17 1.08
CA ASP A 164 -11.66 10.80 1.41
C ASP A 164 -10.61 9.75 0.98
N VAL A 165 -9.58 10.17 0.26
CA VAL A 165 -8.51 9.28 -0.21
C VAL A 165 -7.32 9.38 0.75
N PRO A 166 -6.94 8.29 1.44
CA PRO A 166 -5.70 8.23 2.21
C PRO A 166 -4.49 8.50 1.31
N LEU A 167 -3.62 9.40 1.74
CA LEU A 167 -2.38 9.75 1.04
C LEU A 167 -1.17 9.31 1.87
N GLU A 168 -0.13 8.85 1.17
CA GLU A 168 1.18 8.49 1.72
C GLU A 168 2.29 9.26 1.03
#